data_a6196ed5bf6b01dd283508370b11cdfa
#
_entry.id   a6196ed5bf6b01dd283508370b11cdfa
#
_cell.length_a   1.000
_cell.length_b   1.000
_cell.length_c   1.000
_cell.angle_alpha   90.00
_cell.angle_beta   90.00
_cell.angle_gamma   90.00
#
_symmetry.space_group_name_H-M   'P 1'
#
loop_
_entity.id
_entity.type
_entity.pdbx_description
1 polymer ?
#
loop_
_entity_poly.entity_id
_entity_poly.type
_entity_poly.pdbx_seq_one_letter_code
_entity_poly.pdbx_strand_id
1 'polypeptide(L)'
;VVIDQLGSFFVLSLPGIALATAWAGGAADPKQLALRIIRFPPFVALLVGAATIPFGGFPPIVDQALERIGATLTPLAMASVGLQLTLGEVRKRAAPLALGLGFKLVLAPLAMALLYLPTLGLTDMTRVVVLEAAMGPMISAGIIAQERDLDPELVTLMLGVGIPLSFVTVTLAAWFLGA
;
A
#
# COMPACT_ATOMS: atom_id res chain seq x y z
N VAL A 1 -13.54 0.23 -3.02
CA VAL A 1 -12.48 1.10 -3.57
C VAL A 1 -12.32 2.36 -2.73
N VAL A 2 -13.34 3.26 -2.61
CA VAL A 2 -13.19 4.54 -1.87
C VAL A 2 -12.88 4.32 -0.38
N ILE A 3 -13.58 3.42 0.29
CA ILE A 3 -13.37 3.10 1.72
C ILE A 3 -11.98 2.50 1.96
N ASP A 4 -11.52 1.65 1.06
CA ASP A 4 -10.19 1.06 1.12
C ASP A 4 -9.10 2.12 0.91
N GLN A 5 -9.20 2.93 -0.14
CA GLN A 5 -8.27 4.02 -0.42
C GLN A 5 -8.13 4.98 0.77
N LEU A 6 -9.25 5.41 1.36
CA LEU A 6 -9.26 6.28 2.53
C LEU A 6 -8.74 5.56 3.77
N GLY A 7 -9.20 4.33 4.04
CA GLY A 7 -8.79 3.53 5.20
C GLY A 7 -7.30 3.23 5.19
N SER A 8 -6.78 2.72 4.08
CA SER A 8 -5.35 2.44 3.91
C SER A 8 -4.51 3.71 4.02
N PHE A 9 -5.00 4.83 3.47
CA PHE A 9 -4.33 6.12 3.58
C PHE A 9 -4.23 6.59 5.04
N PHE A 10 -5.32 6.52 5.82
CA PHE A 10 -5.30 6.92 7.23
C PHE A 10 -4.39 6.01 8.07
N VAL A 11 -4.46 4.70 7.87
CA VAL A 11 -3.61 3.72 8.57
C VAL A 11 -2.13 3.92 8.20
N LEU A 12 -1.82 4.22 6.94
CA LEU A 12 -0.45 4.47 6.52
C LEU A 12 0.07 5.82 7.03
N SER A 13 -0.74 6.89 6.93
CA SER A 13 -0.31 8.26 7.24
C SER A 13 -0.19 8.52 8.74
N LEU A 14 -1.02 7.90 9.58
CA LEU A 14 -0.97 8.12 11.03
C LEU A 14 -0.06 7.08 11.73
N PRO A 15 -0.50 5.83 11.94
CA PRO A 15 0.35 4.86 12.64
C PRO A 15 1.53 4.36 11.78
N GLY A 16 1.41 4.28 10.45
CA GLY A 16 2.50 3.82 9.59
C GLY A 16 3.72 4.75 9.63
N ILE A 17 3.53 6.06 9.48
CA ILE A 17 4.62 7.03 9.60
C ILE A 17 5.17 7.08 11.03
N ALA A 18 4.32 6.94 12.05
CA ALA A 18 4.75 6.88 13.44
C ALA A 18 5.67 5.70 13.71
N LEU A 19 5.28 4.49 13.29
CA LEU A 19 6.06 3.26 13.41
C LEU A 19 7.37 3.35 12.63
N ALA A 20 7.31 3.80 11.38
CA ALA A 20 8.50 3.96 10.54
C ALA A 20 9.50 4.94 11.17
N THR A 21 9.03 6.03 11.78
CA THR A 21 9.88 7.00 12.48
C THR A 21 10.49 6.41 13.76
N ALA A 22 9.71 5.66 14.53
CA ALA A 22 10.18 4.99 15.74
C ALA A 22 11.26 3.94 15.44
N TRP A 23 11.09 3.16 14.38
CA TRP A 23 12.07 2.13 13.98
C TRP A 23 13.32 2.72 13.32
N ALA A 24 13.22 3.87 12.67
CA ALA A 24 14.39 4.59 12.16
C ALA A 24 15.24 5.27 13.25
N GLY A 25 14.97 5.00 14.54
CA GLY A 25 15.74 5.56 15.67
C GLY A 25 15.45 7.04 15.95
N GLY A 26 14.41 7.60 15.36
CA GLY A 26 13.97 8.96 15.62
C GLY A 26 13.16 9.04 16.92
N ALA A 27 13.48 10.02 17.79
CA ALA A 27 12.60 10.37 18.90
C ALA A 27 11.26 10.83 18.33
N ALA A 28 10.19 10.12 18.63
CA ALA A 28 8.84 10.47 18.19
C ALA A 28 8.32 11.64 19.03
N ASP A 29 8.82 12.87 18.75
CA ASP A 29 8.17 14.08 19.24
C ASP A 29 6.79 14.18 18.56
N PRO A 30 5.69 14.11 19.32
CA PRO A 30 4.33 14.12 18.77
C PRO A 30 4.06 15.34 17.88
N LYS A 31 4.66 16.49 18.21
CA LYS A 31 4.52 17.73 17.44
C LYS A 31 5.22 17.64 16.08
N GLN A 32 6.42 17.08 16.04
CA GLN A 32 7.15 16.89 14.78
C GLN A 32 6.47 15.83 13.92
N LEU A 33 5.92 14.77 14.53
CA LEU A 33 5.17 13.75 13.82
C LEU A 33 3.91 14.35 13.19
N ALA A 34 3.12 15.11 13.95
CA ALA A 34 1.92 15.78 13.45
C ALA A 34 2.26 16.74 12.29
N LEU A 35 3.35 17.51 12.42
CA LEU A 35 3.78 18.44 11.37
C LEU A 35 4.20 17.71 10.08
N ARG A 36 4.84 16.54 10.20
CA ARG A 36 5.23 15.71 9.06
C ARG A 36 4.01 15.10 8.35
N ILE A 37 3.00 14.66 9.11
CA ILE A 37 1.74 14.15 8.55
C ILE A 37 1.01 15.26 7.79
N ILE A 38 0.86 16.44 8.41
CA ILE A 38 0.17 17.59 7.79
C ILE A 38 0.90 18.08 6.53
N ARG A 39 2.23 17.99 6.49
CA ARG A 39 3.05 18.37 5.34
C ARG A 39 3.24 17.26 4.31
N PHE A 40 2.74 16.05 4.58
CA PHE A 40 2.83 14.94 3.63
C PHE A 40 1.97 15.24 2.39
N PRO A 41 2.58 15.33 1.17
CA PRO A 41 1.86 15.82 0.00
C PRO A 41 0.55 15.10 -0.32
N PRO A 42 0.45 13.76 -0.19
CA PRO A 42 -0.83 13.06 -0.38
C PRO A 42 -1.91 13.46 0.63
N PHE A 43 -1.51 13.77 1.89
CA PHE A 43 -2.46 14.23 2.91
C PHE A 43 -2.99 15.63 2.60
N VAL A 44 -2.11 16.53 2.14
CA VAL A 44 -2.51 17.88 1.71
C VAL A 44 -3.46 17.78 0.51
N ALA A 45 -3.15 16.93 -0.46
CA ALA A 45 -4.00 16.71 -1.62
C ALA A 45 -5.39 16.16 -1.23
N LEU A 46 -5.43 15.22 -0.27
CA LEU A 46 -6.70 14.72 0.28
C LEU A 46 -7.53 15.82 0.93
N LEU A 47 -6.90 16.66 1.77
CA LEU A 47 -7.60 17.77 2.44
C LEU A 47 -8.12 18.79 1.42
N VAL A 48 -7.32 19.13 0.42
CA VAL A 48 -7.74 20.05 -0.66
C VAL A 48 -8.91 19.44 -1.43
N GLY A 49 -8.81 18.15 -1.84
CA GLY A 49 -9.90 17.46 -2.53
C GLY A 49 -11.18 17.42 -1.69
N ALA A 50 -11.08 17.05 -0.41
CA ALA A 50 -12.22 17.02 0.50
C ALA A 50 -12.87 18.41 0.69
N ALA A 51 -12.06 19.47 0.76
CA ALA A 51 -12.56 20.83 0.90
C ALA A 51 -13.34 21.33 -0.34
N THR A 52 -13.15 20.74 -1.51
CA THR A 52 -13.91 21.11 -2.72
C THR A 52 -15.28 20.42 -2.80
N ILE A 53 -15.50 19.32 -2.07
CA ILE A 53 -16.75 18.55 -2.12
C ILE A 53 -18.00 19.40 -1.84
N PRO A 54 -18.03 20.26 -0.79
CA PRO A 54 -19.18 21.12 -0.50
C PRO A 54 -19.49 22.14 -1.61
N PHE A 55 -18.48 22.47 -2.43
CA PHE A 55 -18.58 23.43 -3.55
C PHE A 55 -18.88 22.77 -4.89
N GLY A 56 -19.20 21.47 -4.91
CA GLY A 56 -19.48 20.69 -6.12
C GLY A 56 -18.26 20.07 -6.79
N GLY A 57 -17.11 20.01 -6.08
CA GLY A 57 -15.87 19.43 -6.60
C GLY A 57 -15.03 20.41 -7.43
N PHE A 58 -14.07 19.87 -8.16
CA PHE A 58 -13.25 20.66 -9.10
C PHE A 58 -14.02 20.95 -10.40
N PRO A 59 -13.71 22.05 -11.11
CA PRO A 59 -14.20 22.24 -12.47
C PRO A 59 -13.85 21.04 -13.36
N PRO A 60 -14.71 20.63 -14.31
CA PRO A 60 -14.53 19.40 -15.11
C PRO A 60 -13.17 19.30 -15.82
N ILE A 61 -12.62 20.43 -16.26
CA ILE A 61 -11.30 20.49 -16.92
C ILE A 61 -10.18 20.12 -15.92
N VAL A 62 -10.26 20.62 -14.67
CA VAL A 62 -9.28 20.34 -13.61
C VAL A 62 -9.39 18.89 -13.18
N ASP A 63 -10.62 18.40 -13.00
CA ASP A 63 -10.89 17.02 -12.60
C ASP A 63 -10.32 16.03 -13.60
N GLN A 64 -10.60 16.21 -14.89
CA GLN A 64 -10.03 15.39 -15.97
C GLN A 64 -8.49 15.47 -16.05
N ALA A 65 -7.92 16.64 -15.81
CA ALA A 65 -6.47 16.80 -15.81
C ALA A 65 -5.83 16.03 -14.62
N LEU A 66 -6.42 16.15 -13.42
CA LEU A 66 -5.97 15.43 -12.23
C LEU A 66 -6.12 13.92 -12.39
N GLU A 67 -7.23 13.45 -12.98
CA GLU A 67 -7.45 12.04 -13.28
C GLU A 67 -6.37 11.49 -14.24
N ARG A 68 -6.08 12.20 -15.33
CA ARG A 68 -5.04 11.80 -16.29
C ARG A 68 -3.65 11.77 -15.67
N ILE A 69 -3.30 12.77 -14.87
CA ILE A 69 -2.02 12.80 -14.14
C ILE A 69 -1.97 11.66 -13.13
N GLY A 70 -3.04 11.45 -12.36
CA GLY A 70 -3.14 10.34 -11.40
C GLY A 70 -2.99 8.97 -12.05
N ALA A 71 -3.56 8.77 -13.24
CA ALA A 71 -3.45 7.52 -14.00
C ALA A 71 -2.00 7.19 -14.42
N THR A 72 -1.10 8.18 -14.48
CA THR A 72 0.32 7.94 -14.79
C THR A 72 1.12 7.40 -13.60
N LEU A 73 0.59 7.50 -12.37
CA LEU A 73 1.31 7.09 -11.16
C LEU A 73 1.67 5.61 -11.19
N THR A 74 0.71 4.74 -11.48
CA THR A 74 0.93 3.28 -11.48
C THR A 74 1.99 2.86 -12.52
N PRO A 75 1.90 3.22 -13.81
CA PRO A 75 2.91 2.82 -14.78
C PRO A 75 4.30 3.42 -14.48
N LEU A 76 4.38 4.67 -13.99
CA LEU A 76 5.65 5.28 -13.60
C LEU A 76 6.27 4.59 -12.37
N ALA A 77 5.47 4.27 -11.36
CA ALA A 77 5.93 3.55 -10.19
C ALA A 77 6.43 2.13 -10.56
N MET A 78 5.70 1.41 -11.41
CA MET A 78 6.10 0.10 -11.91
C MET A 78 7.40 0.17 -12.72
N ALA A 79 7.55 1.16 -13.60
CA ALA A 79 8.78 1.37 -14.34
C ALA A 79 9.95 1.70 -13.41
N SER A 80 9.75 2.57 -12.41
CA SER A 80 10.76 2.91 -11.41
C SER A 80 11.22 1.70 -10.60
N VAL A 81 10.29 0.89 -10.10
CA VAL A 81 10.60 -0.34 -9.38
C VAL A 81 11.32 -1.35 -10.28
N GLY A 82 10.85 -1.50 -11.54
CA GLY A 82 11.50 -2.39 -12.51
C GLY A 82 12.94 -2.00 -12.82
N LEU A 83 13.24 -0.72 -12.94
CA LEU A 83 14.59 -0.20 -13.17
C LEU A 83 15.52 -0.38 -11.96
N GLN A 84 14.98 -0.33 -10.76
CA GLN A 84 15.74 -0.51 -9.52
C GLN A 84 15.93 -1.98 -9.15
N LEU A 85 15.17 -2.90 -9.78
CA LEU A 85 15.21 -4.32 -9.45
C LEU A 85 16.51 -4.96 -9.98
N THR A 86 17.36 -5.41 -9.06
CA THR A 86 18.58 -6.15 -9.38
C THR A 86 18.41 -7.62 -9.00
N LEU A 87 18.39 -8.50 -10.00
CA LEU A 87 18.18 -9.94 -9.78
C LEU A 87 19.28 -10.59 -8.89
N GLY A 88 20.49 -10.02 -8.90
CA GLY A 88 21.57 -10.47 -8.02
C GLY A 88 21.26 -10.28 -6.53
N GLU A 89 20.58 -9.21 -6.17
CA GLU A 89 20.19 -8.91 -4.79
C GLU A 89 19.05 -9.80 -4.29
N VAL A 90 18.16 -10.25 -5.18
CA VAL A 90 17.10 -11.22 -4.84
C VAL A 90 17.69 -12.47 -4.18
N ARG A 91 18.79 -13.00 -4.74
CA ARG A 91 19.44 -14.20 -4.20
C ARG A 91 20.13 -13.95 -2.87
N LYS A 92 20.78 -12.80 -2.70
CA LYS A 92 21.47 -12.43 -1.46
C LYS A 92 20.50 -12.20 -0.31
N ARG A 93 19.32 -11.65 -0.60
CA ARG A 93 18.29 -11.30 0.37
C ARG A 93 17.06 -12.21 0.33
N ALA A 94 17.23 -13.45 -0.17
CA ALA A 94 16.13 -14.39 -0.36
C ALA A 94 15.37 -14.69 0.94
N ALA A 95 16.05 -14.81 2.08
CA ALA A 95 15.39 -15.13 3.36
C ALA A 95 14.49 -14.00 3.86
N PRO A 96 14.95 -12.74 4.04
CA PRO A 96 14.06 -11.66 4.47
C PRO A 96 12.97 -11.36 3.45
N LEU A 97 13.26 -11.47 2.14
CA LEU A 97 12.27 -11.32 1.08
C LEU A 97 11.17 -12.39 1.16
N ALA A 98 11.56 -13.66 1.31
CA ALA A 98 10.61 -14.77 1.43
C ALA A 98 9.74 -14.65 2.70
N LEU A 99 10.32 -14.21 3.82
CA LEU A 99 9.57 -13.97 5.06
C LEU A 99 8.56 -12.84 4.87
N GLY A 100 8.96 -11.71 4.31
CA GLY A 100 8.09 -10.56 4.08
C GLY A 100 6.97 -10.86 3.10
N LEU A 101 7.29 -11.46 1.96
CA LEU A 101 6.30 -11.85 0.94
C LEU A 101 5.42 -13.01 1.42
N GLY A 102 5.96 -13.99 2.13
CA GLY A 102 5.21 -15.08 2.75
C GLY A 102 4.19 -14.56 3.76
N PHE A 103 4.60 -13.61 4.61
CA PHE A 103 3.67 -12.93 5.51
C PHE A 103 2.57 -12.20 4.73
N LYS A 104 2.94 -11.36 3.76
CA LYS A 104 2.00 -10.48 3.05
C LYS A 104 1.08 -11.24 2.10
N LEU A 105 1.60 -12.19 1.32
CA LEU A 105 0.86 -12.85 0.25
C LEU A 105 0.18 -14.16 0.68
N VAL A 106 0.60 -14.75 1.80
CA VAL A 106 0.03 -16.01 2.30
C VAL A 106 -0.58 -15.84 3.66
N LEU A 107 0.20 -15.39 4.66
CA LEU A 107 -0.27 -15.35 6.05
C LEU A 107 -1.37 -14.30 6.26
N ALA A 108 -1.24 -13.12 5.66
CA ALA A 108 -2.24 -12.06 5.79
C ALA A 108 -3.60 -12.44 5.18
N PRO A 109 -3.72 -12.93 3.93
CA PRO A 109 -5.00 -13.37 3.40
C PRO A 109 -5.59 -14.58 4.15
N LEU A 110 -4.75 -15.53 4.60
CA LEU A 110 -5.21 -16.62 5.45
C LEU A 110 -5.78 -16.13 6.78
N ALA A 111 -5.10 -15.21 7.46
CA ALA A 111 -5.58 -14.63 8.71
C ALA A 111 -6.91 -13.90 8.51
N MET A 112 -7.07 -13.14 7.41
CA MET A 112 -8.32 -12.49 7.08
C MET A 112 -9.42 -13.50 6.76
N ALA A 113 -9.12 -14.55 6.00
CA ALA A 113 -10.07 -15.61 5.72
C ALA A 113 -10.52 -16.32 7.00
N LEU A 114 -9.59 -16.67 7.90
CA LEU A 114 -9.89 -17.32 9.18
C LEU A 114 -10.72 -16.42 10.13
N LEU A 115 -10.55 -15.11 10.04
CA LEU A 115 -11.31 -14.16 10.85
C LEU A 115 -12.71 -13.92 10.29
N TYR A 116 -12.83 -13.70 8.99
CA TYR A 116 -14.07 -13.24 8.36
C TYR A 116 -14.99 -14.39 7.92
N LEU A 117 -14.48 -15.54 7.48
CA LEU A 117 -15.30 -16.68 7.08
C LEU A 117 -16.19 -17.22 8.19
N PRO A 118 -15.68 -17.41 9.45
CA PRO A 118 -16.53 -17.89 10.55
C PRO A 118 -17.54 -16.85 11.04
N THR A 119 -17.22 -15.54 10.90
CA THR A 119 -18.04 -14.46 11.47
C THR A 119 -19.09 -13.94 10.49
N LEU A 120 -18.75 -13.76 9.24
CA LEU A 120 -19.61 -13.17 8.21
C LEU A 120 -19.97 -14.14 7.08
N GLY A 121 -19.39 -15.34 7.06
CA GLY A 121 -19.55 -16.28 5.96
C GLY A 121 -18.93 -15.80 4.64
N LEU A 122 -19.29 -16.44 3.52
CA LEU A 122 -18.87 -16.10 2.16
C LEU A 122 -19.71 -14.93 1.60
N THR A 123 -19.59 -13.76 2.22
CA THR A 123 -20.21 -12.52 1.72
C THR A 123 -19.28 -11.80 0.74
N ASP A 124 -19.81 -10.88 -0.07
CA ASP A 124 -19.00 -10.06 -0.96
C ASP A 124 -17.97 -9.24 -0.18
N MET A 125 -18.31 -8.81 1.05
CA MET A 125 -17.37 -8.12 1.93
C MET A 125 -16.18 -9.03 2.32
N THR A 126 -16.44 -10.27 2.69
CA THR A 126 -15.39 -11.26 3.00
C THR A 126 -14.50 -11.52 1.80
N ARG A 127 -15.08 -11.66 0.61
CA ARG A 127 -14.32 -11.83 -0.64
C ARG A 127 -13.39 -10.66 -0.90
N VAL A 128 -13.92 -9.43 -0.84
CA VAL A 128 -13.13 -8.22 -1.05
C VAL A 128 -11.98 -8.11 -0.06
N VAL A 129 -12.24 -8.29 1.25
CA VAL A 129 -11.20 -8.19 2.28
C VAL A 129 -10.08 -9.22 2.10
N VAL A 130 -10.42 -10.47 1.77
CA VAL A 130 -9.42 -11.52 1.56
C VAL A 130 -8.63 -11.28 0.26
N LEU A 131 -9.29 -10.85 -0.82
CA LEU A 131 -8.63 -10.51 -2.07
C LEU A 131 -7.68 -9.32 -1.91
N GLU A 132 -8.09 -8.28 -1.19
CA GLU A 132 -7.22 -7.13 -0.86
C GLU A 132 -6.02 -7.53 -0.01
N ALA A 133 -6.23 -8.42 0.96
CA ALA A 133 -5.12 -8.96 1.75
C ALA A 133 -4.12 -9.76 0.90
N ALA A 134 -4.61 -10.46 -0.16
CA ALA A 134 -3.79 -11.24 -1.08
C ALA A 134 -3.06 -10.39 -2.14
N MET A 135 -3.39 -9.10 -2.27
CA MET A 135 -2.72 -8.18 -3.18
C MET A 135 -1.27 -7.92 -2.76
N GLY A 136 -0.45 -7.49 -3.73
CA GLY A 136 0.95 -7.16 -3.54
C GLY A 136 1.21 -6.07 -2.50
N PRO A 137 2.47 -5.87 -2.11
CA PRO A 137 2.85 -4.79 -1.21
C PRO A 137 2.46 -3.43 -1.79
N MET A 138 2.00 -2.53 -0.91
CA MET A 138 1.55 -1.20 -1.29
C MET A 138 2.74 -0.30 -1.65
N ILE A 139 2.71 0.29 -2.84
CA ILE A 139 3.79 1.17 -3.35
C ILE A 139 4.01 2.36 -2.42
N SER A 140 2.93 3.00 -1.93
CA SER A 140 3.03 4.14 -1.02
C SER A 140 3.72 3.80 0.30
N ALA A 141 3.49 2.60 0.84
CA ALA A 141 4.20 2.12 2.03
C ALA A 141 5.70 1.93 1.74
N GLY A 142 6.03 1.42 0.56
CA GLY A 142 7.41 1.30 0.10
C GLY A 142 8.11 2.65 -0.01
N ILE A 143 7.47 3.65 -0.58
CA ILE A 143 8.02 5.02 -0.68
C ILE A 143 8.33 5.58 0.71
N ILE A 144 7.40 5.46 1.66
CA ILE A 144 7.61 5.94 3.04
C ILE A 144 8.77 5.19 3.71
N ALA A 145 8.88 3.89 3.52
CA ALA A 145 9.98 3.10 4.07
C ALA A 145 11.33 3.52 3.47
N GLN A 146 11.40 3.77 2.18
CA GLN A 146 12.61 4.29 1.50
C GLN A 146 12.99 5.69 1.98
N GLU A 147 12.02 6.60 2.13
CA GLU A 147 12.26 7.95 2.67
C GLU A 147 12.79 7.94 4.12
N ARG A 148 12.56 6.85 4.85
CA ARG A 148 13.04 6.64 6.22
C ARG A 148 14.29 5.78 6.31
N ASP A 149 14.88 5.43 5.16
CA ASP A 149 16.07 4.59 5.07
C ASP A 149 15.90 3.21 5.77
N LEU A 150 14.65 2.68 5.71
CA LEU A 150 14.30 1.36 6.23
C LEU A 150 14.56 0.31 5.17
N ASP A 151 15.82 -0.09 5.03
CA ASP A 151 16.32 -1.09 4.08
C ASP A 151 15.76 -0.89 2.64
N PRO A 152 16.15 0.20 1.94
CA PRO A 152 15.61 0.55 0.62
C PRO A 152 15.72 -0.56 -0.43
N GLU A 153 16.80 -1.38 -0.34
CA GLU A 153 16.99 -2.52 -1.24
C GLU A 153 15.92 -3.59 -1.02
N LEU A 154 15.65 -3.97 0.24
CA LEU A 154 14.62 -4.95 0.55
C LEU A 154 13.23 -4.45 0.14
N VAL A 155 12.94 -3.17 0.37
CA VAL A 155 11.68 -2.55 -0.07
C VAL A 155 11.50 -2.65 -1.57
N THR A 156 12.54 -2.31 -2.34
CA THR A 156 12.52 -2.41 -3.81
C THR A 156 12.28 -3.86 -4.27
N LEU A 157 12.95 -4.83 -3.63
CA LEU A 157 12.74 -6.25 -3.93
C LEU A 157 11.34 -6.72 -3.57
N MET A 158 10.81 -6.30 -2.43
CA MET A 158 9.45 -6.65 -2.02
C MET A 158 8.40 -6.12 -3.00
N LEU A 159 8.56 -4.90 -3.49
CA LEU A 159 7.67 -4.34 -4.52
C LEU A 159 7.87 -5.04 -5.86
N GLY A 160 9.12 -5.13 -6.34
CA GLY A 160 9.44 -5.66 -7.66
C GLY A 160 9.13 -7.14 -7.85
N VAL A 161 9.26 -7.95 -6.80
CA VAL A 161 8.92 -9.39 -6.82
C VAL A 161 7.51 -9.63 -6.33
N GLY A 162 7.09 -8.89 -5.28
CA GLY A 162 5.79 -9.10 -4.63
C GLY A 162 4.61 -8.73 -5.51
N ILE A 163 4.69 -7.66 -6.30
CA ILE A 163 3.59 -7.26 -7.18
C ILE A 163 3.34 -8.30 -8.30
N PRO A 164 4.33 -8.75 -9.08
CA PRO A 164 4.10 -9.84 -10.02
C PRO A 164 3.61 -11.13 -9.37
N LEU A 165 4.17 -11.50 -8.21
CA LEU A 165 3.76 -12.71 -7.49
C LEU A 165 2.32 -12.62 -6.97
N SER A 166 1.83 -11.42 -6.67
CA SER A 166 0.46 -11.21 -6.20
C SER A 166 -0.59 -11.58 -7.24
N PHE A 167 -0.29 -11.54 -8.53
CA PHE A 167 -1.23 -12.03 -9.55
C PHE A 167 -1.56 -13.51 -9.34
N VAL A 168 -0.58 -14.30 -8.90
CA VAL A 168 -0.80 -15.72 -8.58
C VAL A 168 -1.63 -15.86 -7.30
N THR A 169 -1.26 -15.15 -6.23
CA THR A 169 -1.95 -15.26 -4.93
C THR A 169 -3.38 -14.73 -4.97
N VAL A 170 -3.63 -13.63 -5.68
CA VAL A 170 -4.98 -13.09 -5.88
C VAL A 170 -5.84 -14.06 -6.69
N THR A 171 -5.29 -14.64 -7.77
CA THR A 171 -6.01 -15.62 -8.60
C THR A 171 -6.37 -16.87 -7.80
N LEU A 172 -5.43 -17.38 -6.99
CA LEU A 172 -5.69 -18.52 -6.11
C LEU A 172 -6.74 -18.17 -5.04
N ALA A 173 -6.64 -17.02 -4.42
CA ALA A 173 -7.63 -16.56 -3.43
C ALA A 173 -9.02 -16.41 -4.06
N ALA A 174 -9.13 -15.83 -5.25
CA ALA A 174 -10.38 -15.69 -6.00
C ALA A 174 -10.99 -17.07 -6.31
N TRP A 175 -10.16 -18.00 -6.78
CA TRP A 175 -10.61 -19.37 -7.06
C TRP A 175 -11.15 -20.09 -5.81
N PHE A 176 -10.46 -19.97 -4.67
CA PHE A 176 -10.91 -20.57 -3.40
C PHE A 176 -12.20 -19.94 -2.87
N LEU A 177 -12.40 -18.65 -3.10
CA LEU A 177 -13.59 -17.92 -2.64
C LEU A 177 -14.77 -18.03 -3.62
N GLY A 178 -14.59 -18.65 -4.80
CA GLY A 178 -15.61 -18.72 -5.84
C GLY A 178 -15.98 -17.34 -6.39
N ALA A 179 -14.99 -16.47 -6.52
CA ALA A 179 -15.15 -15.09 -6.99
C ALA A 179 -14.72 -14.97 -8.45
#